data_0bc0b0cad1ffcd2ced50dae2dfd8f612
#
_entry.id   0bc0b0cad1ffcd2ced50dae2dfd8f612
#
_cell.length_a   1.000
_cell.length_b   1.000
_cell.length_c   1.000
_cell.angle_alpha   90.00
_cell.angle_beta   90.00
_cell.angle_gamma   90.00
#
_symmetry.space_group_name_H-M   'P 1'
#
loop_
_entity.id
_entity.type
_entity.pdbx_description
1 polymer ?
#
loop_
_entity_poly.entity_id
_entity_poly.type
_entity_poly.pdbx_seq_one_letter_code
_entity_poly.pdbx_strand_id
1 'polypeptide(L)'
;MDMYVIGLQEVNSKIINFLSDLAFDDPWSIFFMTVFSPLGYIKLSSVRMQGLLLLVFVKHAHIPFIRDIHTHYTRTGLYGYWGNKGGVTIRMSLYGHMICFMNCHLPAHIENAEQRLDDFEKILEMQQFEDENVPNILDHDILFWFGDLNFRIADYGIHFVRESISNSRYNLLWEKDQLNMAKKKEAFLQEFIEGPLQFKPTYKFDLHSDVYDTRGQKTLFWFNGKKRKPAWTDRILWRVKNLSQHSSEDGDLSEGEQTISVTLNNYISHMSYGISDHKPVTGTFGLQIKPLFSTPLVTLNPEGEWNAAQDVLISYSTVSEFPSSTWDWIGLYQVTFRHVNDYVTYAWVKDDEISSSEDVTQVYISADEIPHAGGEFLLCYYSHNMQSIAGMSQPFQIQPSRRSAEKELAQENINGIEKPHSPKPYDEF
;
A
#
# COMPACT_ATOMS: atom_id res chain seq x y z
N MET A 1 9.75 -2.62 -10.06
CA MET A 1 8.64 -1.91 -9.39
C MET A 1 9.09 -1.59 -7.98
N ASP A 2 8.88 -0.37 -7.50
CA ASP A 2 9.41 0.09 -6.21
C ASP A 2 8.36 0.13 -5.11
N MET A 3 7.09 0.30 -5.49
CA MET A 3 5.95 0.38 -4.58
C MET A 3 4.74 -0.33 -5.19
N TYR A 4 3.96 -0.99 -4.34
CA TYR A 4 2.62 -1.49 -4.64
C TYR A 4 1.61 -0.82 -3.72
N VAL A 5 0.54 -0.30 -4.30
CA VAL A 5 -0.60 0.27 -3.59
C VAL A 5 -1.83 -0.53 -3.97
N ILE A 6 -2.48 -1.14 -2.99
CA ILE A 6 -3.55 -2.11 -3.20
C ILE A 6 -4.81 -1.64 -2.49
N GLY A 7 -5.84 -1.31 -3.26
CA GLY A 7 -7.17 -0.98 -2.75
C GLY A 7 -8.15 -2.12 -3.01
N LEU A 8 -8.77 -2.60 -1.94
CA LEU A 8 -9.80 -3.64 -1.99
C LEU A 8 -11.11 -3.11 -1.46
N GLN A 9 -12.23 -3.62 -1.99
CA GLN A 9 -13.58 -3.30 -1.58
C GLN A 9 -14.34 -4.61 -1.32
N GLU A 10 -15.37 -4.53 -0.44
CA GLU A 10 -16.18 -5.66 -0.01
C GLU A 10 -15.39 -6.82 0.64
N VAL A 11 -14.25 -6.48 1.26
CA VAL A 11 -13.43 -7.42 2.01
C VAL A 11 -14.17 -7.77 3.30
N ASN A 12 -14.53 -9.02 3.45
CA ASN A 12 -15.17 -9.68 4.59
C ASN A 12 -15.67 -8.75 5.73
N SER A 13 -16.89 -8.21 5.58
CA SER A 13 -17.46 -7.17 6.44
C SER A 13 -18.37 -7.68 7.58
N LYS A 14 -18.31 -8.99 7.91
CA LYS A 14 -19.12 -9.52 9.01
C LYS A 14 -18.68 -8.94 10.36
N ILE A 15 -19.62 -8.43 11.14
CA ILE A 15 -19.37 -7.75 12.44
C ILE A 15 -18.53 -8.61 13.40
N ILE A 16 -18.68 -9.93 13.36
CA ILE A 16 -17.91 -10.86 14.20
C ILE A 16 -16.42 -10.86 13.84
N ASN A 17 -16.09 -10.65 12.57
CA ASN A 17 -14.70 -10.59 12.11
C ASN A 17 -14.06 -9.21 12.40
N PHE A 18 -14.85 -8.15 12.50
CA PHE A 18 -14.34 -6.81 12.82
C PHE A 18 -13.67 -6.73 14.19
N LEU A 19 -14.20 -7.44 15.19
CA LEU A 19 -13.60 -7.48 16.53
C LEU A 19 -12.33 -8.35 16.59
N SER A 20 -12.25 -9.40 15.75
CA SER A 20 -11.04 -10.20 15.59
C SER A 20 -9.97 -9.49 14.76
N ASP A 21 -10.38 -8.71 13.77
CA ASP A 21 -9.50 -7.95 12.88
C ASP A 21 -8.83 -6.76 13.58
N LEU A 22 -9.37 -6.28 14.70
CA LEU A 22 -8.72 -5.28 15.57
C LEU A 22 -7.55 -5.86 16.39
N ALA A 23 -7.52 -7.18 16.59
CA ALA A 23 -6.51 -7.87 17.39
C ALA A 23 -5.47 -8.62 16.54
N PHE A 24 -5.75 -8.87 15.26
CA PHE A 24 -4.90 -9.64 14.36
C PHE A 24 -4.79 -8.97 12.99
N ASP A 25 -3.69 -9.21 12.29
CA ASP A 25 -3.51 -8.79 10.90
C ASP A 25 -4.63 -9.33 9.99
N ASP A 26 -5.14 -8.48 9.11
CA ASP A 26 -6.13 -8.87 8.12
C ASP A 26 -5.60 -10.01 7.22
N PRO A 27 -6.41 -11.04 6.89
CA PRO A 27 -5.99 -12.15 6.04
C PRO A 27 -5.41 -11.74 4.69
N TRP A 28 -5.93 -10.67 4.07
CA TRP A 28 -5.37 -10.11 2.85
C TRP A 28 -4.01 -9.46 3.08
N SER A 29 -3.85 -8.77 4.20
CA SER A 29 -2.56 -8.20 4.62
C SER A 29 -1.51 -9.30 4.78
N ILE A 30 -1.85 -10.39 5.47
CA ILE A 30 -0.97 -11.56 5.65
C ILE A 30 -0.64 -12.18 4.29
N PHE A 31 -1.62 -12.39 3.43
CA PHE A 31 -1.41 -12.93 2.09
C PHE A 31 -0.41 -12.10 1.28
N PHE A 32 -0.61 -10.79 1.19
CA PHE A 32 0.29 -9.91 0.44
C PHE A 32 1.68 -9.81 1.07
N MET A 33 1.79 -9.78 2.41
CA MET A 33 3.08 -9.85 3.08
C MET A 33 3.84 -11.14 2.73
N THR A 34 3.13 -12.28 2.70
CA THR A 34 3.73 -13.56 2.32
C THR A 34 4.23 -13.58 0.87
N VAL A 35 3.52 -12.91 -0.04
CA VAL A 35 3.91 -12.81 -1.45
C VAL A 35 5.06 -11.83 -1.65
N PHE A 36 5.02 -10.66 -1.01
CA PHE A 36 5.94 -9.57 -1.29
C PHE A 36 7.23 -9.58 -0.47
N SER A 37 7.21 -10.12 0.76
CA SER A 37 8.38 -10.17 1.61
C SER A 37 9.59 -10.89 0.98
N PRO A 38 9.43 -12.07 0.35
CA PRO A 38 10.54 -12.73 -0.34
C PRO A 38 11.10 -11.95 -1.53
N LEU A 39 10.34 -10.98 -2.04
CA LEU A 39 10.73 -10.10 -3.16
C LEU A 39 11.38 -8.79 -2.69
N GLY A 40 11.61 -8.63 -1.39
CA GLY A 40 12.26 -7.46 -0.79
C GLY A 40 11.33 -6.27 -0.54
N TYR A 41 10.02 -6.50 -0.40
CA TYR A 41 9.05 -5.47 -0.02
C TYR A 41 8.59 -5.66 1.41
N ILE A 42 8.29 -4.56 2.07
CA ILE A 42 7.60 -4.56 3.36
C ILE A 42 6.24 -3.87 3.25
N LYS A 43 5.32 -4.25 4.10
CA LYS A 43 4.08 -3.50 4.32
C LYS A 43 4.43 -2.23 5.09
N LEU A 44 4.34 -1.09 4.41
CA LEU A 44 4.63 0.20 4.99
C LEU A 44 3.49 0.69 5.88
N SER A 45 2.27 0.55 5.39
CA SER A 45 1.05 0.97 6.10
C SER A 45 -0.17 0.23 5.57
N SER A 46 -1.20 0.17 6.38
CA SER A 46 -2.52 -0.31 6.00
C SER A 46 -3.60 0.45 6.75
N VAL A 47 -4.75 0.63 6.12
CA VAL A 47 -5.94 1.20 6.74
C VAL A 47 -7.17 0.43 6.30
N ARG A 48 -8.06 0.17 7.25
CA ARG A 48 -9.32 -0.55 7.02
C ARG A 48 -10.50 0.23 7.55
N MET A 49 -11.58 0.21 6.78
CA MET A 49 -12.90 0.69 7.21
C MET A 49 -13.94 -0.33 6.73
N GLN A 50 -14.38 -1.22 7.62
CA GLN A 50 -15.24 -2.36 7.28
C GLN A 50 -14.75 -3.13 6.03
N GLY A 51 -15.48 -3.04 4.93
CA GLY A 51 -15.14 -3.72 3.68
C GLY A 51 -14.09 -3.02 2.80
N LEU A 52 -13.63 -1.82 3.16
CA LEU A 52 -12.54 -1.14 2.45
C LEU A 52 -11.21 -1.43 3.11
N LEU A 53 -10.22 -1.77 2.30
CA LEU A 53 -8.85 -2.00 2.74
C LEU A 53 -7.89 -1.33 1.77
N LEU A 54 -6.91 -0.61 2.30
CA LEU A 54 -5.83 -0.01 1.54
C LEU A 54 -4.49 -0.45 2.15
N LEU A 55 -3.61 -0.95 1.31
CA LEU A 55 -2.29 -1.47 1.68
C LEU A 55 -1.22 -0.80 0.83
N VAL A 56 -0.10 -0.43 1.45
CA VAL A 56 1.08 0.09 0.77
C VAL A 56 2.29 -0.79 1.09
N PHE A 57 2.93 -1.31 0.06
CA PHE A 57 4.17 -2.08 0.11
C PHE A 57 5.28 -1.33 -0.63
N VAL A 58 6.47 -1.33 -0.07
CA VAL A 58 7.61 -0.61 -0.63
C VAL A 58 8.89 -1.42 -0.50
N LYS A 59 9.82 -1.26 -1.44
CA LYS A 59 11.17 -1.85 -1.33
C LYS A 59 11.96 -1.23 -0.19
N HIS A 60 12.79 -2.03 0.45
CA HIS A 60 13.63 -1.65 1.59
C HIS A 60 14.44 -0.38 1.34
N ALA A 61 14.97 -0.20 0.12
CA ALA A 61 15.83 0.96 -0.22
C ALA A 61 15.14 2.32 -0.03
N HIS A 62 13.81 2.38 -0.10
CA HIS A 62 13.06 3.63 0.01
C HIS A 62 12.60 3.94 1.44
N ILE A 63 12.63 2.95 2.34
CA ILE A 63 12.06 3.08 3.69
C ILE A 63 12.62 4.27 4.47
N PRO A 64 13.94 4.52 4.53
CA PRO A 64 14.50 5.65 5.28
C PRO A 64 14.13 7.04 4.73
N PHE A 65 13.55 7.07 3.53
CA PHE A 65 13.16 8.29 2.82
C PHE A 65 11.64 8.51 2.78
N ILE A 66 10.89 7.68 3.52
CA ILE A 66 9.44 7.79 3.68
C ILE A 66 9.15 8.20 5.12
N ARG A 67 8.41 9.32 5.29
CA ARG A 67 8.14 9.94 6.59
C ARG A 67 6.68 10.35 6.67
N ASP A 68 6.23 10.71 7.86
CA ASP A 68 4.92 11.30 8.11
C ASP A 68 3.77 10.46 7.56
N ILE A 69 3.83 9.15 7.87
CA ILE A 69 2.84 8.18 7.43
C ILE A 69 1.61 8.32 8.30
N HIS A 70 0.51 8.76 7.71
CA HIS A 70 -0.77 8.88 8.39
C HIS A 70 -1.88 8.20 7.62
N THR A 71 -2.85 7.69 8.35
CA THR A 71 -4.03 7.05 7.79
C THR A 71 -5.29 7.79 8.21
N HIS A 72 -6.27 7.82 7.33
CA HIS A 72 -7.57 8.39 7.63
C HIS A 72 -8.69 7.61 6.95
N TYR A 73 -9.93 7.76 7.42
CA TYR A 73 -11.10 7.21 6.77
C TYR A 73 -12.32 8.12 6.94
N THR A 74 -13.21 8.09 5.96
CA THR A 74 -14.50 8.79 6.00
C THR A 74 -15.61 7.84 5.59
N ARG A 75 -16.64 7.74 6.44
CA ARG A 75 -17.86 6.97 6.16
C ARG A 75 -18.88 7.85 5.48
N THR A 76 -19.45 7.36 4.39
CA THR A 76 -20.54 8.06 3.67
C THR A 76 -21.83 7.24 3.60
N GLY A 77 -21.76 5.92 3.87
CA GLY A 77 -22.92 5.06 3.86
C GLY A 77 -23.93 5.41 4.95
N LEU A 78 -25.22 5.34 4.62
CA LEU A 78 -26.38 5.56 5.49
C LEU A 78 -26.21 6.76 6.44
N TYR A 79 -26.13 7.97 5.86
CA TYR A 79 -25.90 9.25 6.59
C TYR A 79 -24.57 9.30 7.38
N GLY A 80 -23.56 8.51 6.97
CA GLY A 80 -22.24 8.47 7.63
C GLY A 80 -22.13 7.50 8.81
N TYR A 81 -23.19 6.78 9.15
CA TYR A 81 -23.16 5.77 10.22
C TYR A 81 -22.63 4.41 9.76
N TRP A 82 -22.89 4.03 8.50
CA TRP A 82 -22.49 2.74 7.97
C TRP A 82 -21.19 2.83 7.16
N GLY A 83 -20.19 2.05 7.53
CA GLY A 83 -18.85 2.10 6.93
C GLY A 83 -18.66 1.25 5.68
N ASN A 84 -19.75 0.78 5.02
CA ASN A 84 -19.66 0.02 3.77
C ASN A 84 -19.41 0.90 2.54
N LYS A 85 -19.56 2.20 2.65
CA LYS A 85 -19.29 3.22 1.63
C LYS A 85 -18.46 4.34 2.24
N GLY A 86 -17.57 4.92 1.44
CA GLY A 86 -16.69 6.00 1.84
C GLY A 86 -15.31 5.90 1.21
N GLY A 87 -14.31 6.43 1.89
CA GLY A 87 -12.93 6.43 1.47
C GLY A 87 -11.95 6.17 2.61
N VAL A 88 -10.91 5.44 2.31
CA VAL A 88 -9.76 5.20 3.19
C VAL A 88 -8.50 5.75 2.53
N THR A 89 -7.63 6.37 3.32
CA THR A 89 -6.50 7.16 2.84
C THR A 89 -5.23 6.81 3.59
N ILE A 90 -4.13 6.69 2.86
CA ILE A 90 -2.77 6.65 3.39
C ILE A 90 -2.01 7.80 2.74
N ARG A 91 -1.45 8.69 3.56
CA ARG A 91 -0.54 9.74 3.11
C ARG A 91 0.85 9.52 3.66
N MET A 92 1.84 10.05 2.95
CA MET A 92 3.24 10.00 3.37
C MET A 92 4.06 11.07 2.66
N SER A 93 5.19 11.41 3.24
CA SER A 93 6.26 12.13 2.55
C SER A 93 7.21 11.11 1.92
N LEU A 94 7.41 11.18 0.62
CA LEU A 94 8.37 10.36 -0.13
C LEU A 94 9.48 11.27 -0.70
N TYR A 95 10.70 11.12 -0.21
CA TYR A 95 11.83 11.99 -0.53
C TYR A 95 11.53 13.49 -0.38
N GLY A 96 10.65 13.85 0.55
CA GLY A 96 10.22 15.22 0.85
C GLY A 96 8.93 15.66 0.14
N HIS A 97 8.40 14.89 -0.80
CA HIS A 97 7.17 15.20 -1.51
C HIS A 97 5.97 14.49 -0.90
N MET A 98 4.89 15.24 -0.69
CA MET A 98 3.68 14.71 -0.04
C MET A 98 2.82 13.94 -1.03
N ILE A 99 2.64 12.65 -0.80
CA ILE A 99 1.83 11.75 -1.61
C ILE A 99 0.65 11.22 -0.80
N CYS A 100 -0.51 11.16 -1.43
CA CYS A 100 -1.73 10.63 -0.85
C CYS A 100 -2.34 9.55 -1.75
N PHE A 101 -2.71 8.43 -1.16
CA PHE A 101 -3.45 7.35 -1.81
C PHE A 101 -4.83 7.24 -1.19
N MET A 102 -5.87 7.27 -2.01
CA MET A 102 -7.26 7.21 -1.56
C MET A 102 -8.01 6.11 -2.29
N ASN A 103 -8.45 5.09 -1.55
CA ASN A 103 -9.31 4.01 -2.01
C ASN A 103 -10.75 4.30 -1.59
N CYS A 104 -11.65 4.42 -2.57
CA CYS A 104 -13.05 4.71 -2.36
C CYS A 104 -13.96 3.55 -2.78
N HIS A 105 -15.07 3.43 -2.06
CA HIS A 105 -16.23 2.64 -2.49
C HIS A 105 -17.46 3.55 -2.42
N LEU A 106 -17.89 4.05 -3.57
CA LEU A 106 -18.97 5.03 -3.69
C LEU A 106 -20.34 4.34 -3.91
N PRO A 107 -21.46 5.09 -3.73
CA PRO A 107 -22.81 4.52 -3.86
C PRO A 107 -23.06 3.83 -5.18
N ALA A 108 -23.66 2.63 -5.11
CA ALA A 108 -24.04 1.83 -6.27
C ALA A 108 -25.26 2.43 -7.00
N HIS A 109 -25.62 1.82 -8.11
CA HIS A 109 -26.74 2.11 -9.01
C HIS A 109 -26.54 3.34 -9.90
N ILE A 110 -27.18 3.27 -11.09
CA ILE A 110 -26.98 4.26 -12.15
C ILE A 110 -27.58 5.63 -11.80
N GLU A 111 -28.66 5.64 -11.04
CA GLU A 111 -29.38 6.85 -10.61
C GLU A 111 -28.63 7.67 -9.56
N ASN A 112 -27.65 7.11 -8.88
CA ASN A 112 -26.94 7.74 -7.77
C ASN A 112 -25.67 8.50 -8.21
N ALA A 113 -25.62 9.02 -9.45
CA ALA A 113 -24.44 9.71 -9.95
C ALA A 113 -24.11 10.97 -9.14
N GLU A 114 -25.11 11.78 -8.79
CA GLU A 114 -24.92 12.97 -7.96
C GLU A 114 -24.45 12.61 -6.55
N GLN A 115 -25.07 11.60 -5.93
CA GLN A 115 -24.65 11.15 -4.60
C GLN A 115 -23.20 10.66 -4.58
N ARG A 116 -22.70 10.04 -5.65
CA ARG A 116 -21.28 9.67 -5.73
C ARG A 116 -20.37 10.90 -5.70
N LEU A 117 -20.76 11.97 -6.35
CA LEU A 117 -20.00 13.23 -6.34
C LEU A 117 -20.06 13.90 -4.96
N ASP A 118 -21.25 13.98 -4.35
CA ASP A 118 -21.43 14.51 -3.00
C ASP A 118 -20.61 13.71 -1.95
N ASP A 119 -20.63 12.39 -2.05
CA ASP A 119 -19.84 11.52 -1.17
C ASP A 119 -18.34 11.74 -1.37
N PHE A 120 -17.88 11.92 -2.60
CA PHE A 120 -16.49 12.20 -2.90
C PHE A 120 -16.04 13.57 -2.36
N GLU A 121 -16.82 14.63 -2.59
CA GLU A 121 -16.56 15.96 -2.01
C GLU A 121 -16.51 15.89 -0.48
N LYS A 122 -17.45 15.19 0.14
CA LYS A 122 -17.47 14.98 1.58
C LYS A 122 -16.19 14.27 2.08
N ILE A 123 -15.69 13.27 1.35
CA ILE A 123 -14.43 12.59 1.70
C ILE A 123 -13.27 13.59 1.65
N LEU A 124 -13.20 14.43 0.60
CA LEU A 124 -12.15 15.45 0.47
C LEU A 124 -12.19 16.48 1.59
N GLU A 125 -13.36 16.90 2.02
CA GLU A 125 -13.57 17.92 3.06
C GLU A 125 -13.31 17.37 4.47
N MET A 126 -13.75 16.13 4.75
CA MET A 126 -13.73 15.55 6.09
C MET A 126 -12.36 15.03 6.51
N GLN A 127 -11.49 14.72 5.56
CA GLN A 127 -10.15 14.20 5.84
C GLN A 127 -9.16 15.34 5.99
N GLN A 128 -8.87 15.68 7.25
CA GLN A 128 -7.89 16.69 7.61
C GLN A 128 -6.72 16.05 8.35
N PHE A 129 -5.52 16.54 8.08
CA PHE A 129 -4.29 16.06 8.69
C PHE A 129 -3.71 17.14 9.63
N GLU A 130 -3.07 16.72 10.71
CA GLU A 130 -2.37 17.60 11.66
C GLU A 130 -1.03 18.09 11.07
N ASP A 131 -1.07 18.71 9.90
CA ASP A 131 0.08 19.25 9.19
C ASP A 131 -0.29 20.63 8.66
N GLU A 132 0.37 21.66 9.15
CA GLU A 132 0.06 23.06 8.80
C GLU A 132 0.29 23.36 7.31
N ASN A 133 1.21 22.63 6.65
CA ASN A 133 1.55 22.83 5.24
C ASN A 133 0.66 22.02 4.29
N VAL A 134 0.16 20.87 4.74
CA VAL A 134 -0.62 19.93 3.93
C VAL A 134 -1.83 19.43 4.74
N PRO A 135 -2.73 20.33 5.15
CA PRO A 135 -3.85 19.96 6.01
C PRO A 135 -4.93 19.15 5.30
N ASN A 136 -5.11 19.31 3.97
CA ASN A 136 -6.18 18.67 3.21
C ASN A 136 -5.63 17.68 2.17
N ILE A 137 -6.50 16.80 1.68
CA ILE A 137 -6.15 15.85 0.61
C ILE A 137 -5.63 16.55 -0.65
N LEU A 138 -6.27 17.64 -1.07
CA LEU A 138 -5.90 18.38 -2.27
C LEU A 138 -4.62 19.22 -2.14
N ASP A 139 -4.08 19.34 -0.92
CA ASP A 139 -2.81 20.05 -0.69
C ASP A 139 -1.58 19.20 -1.00
N HIS A 140 -1.75 17.88 -1.15
CA HIS A 140 -0.66 16.96 -1.48
C HIS A 140 -0.11 17.21 -2.89
N ASP A 141 1.21 16.99 -3.05
CA ASP A 141 1.89 17.13 -4.34
C ASP A 141 1.39 16.14 -5.37
N ILE A 142 1.15 14.90 -4.93
CA ILE A 142 0.58 13.83 -5.76
C ILE A 142 -0.57 13.17 -5.02
N LEU A 143 -1.70 13.02 -5.69
CA LEU A 143 -2.86 12.32 -5.18
C LEU A 143 -3.28 11.23 -6.16
N PHE A 144 -3.39 9.99 -5.71
CA PHE A 144 -4.02 8.89 -6.42
C PHE A 144 -5.40 8.61 -5.84
N TRP A 145 -6.42 8.64 -6.69
CA TRP A 145 -7.80 8.32 -6.35
C TRP A 145 -8.27 7.12 -7.14
N PHE A 146 -8.65 6.04 -6.48
CA PHE A 146 -9.01 4.79 -7.10
C PHE A 146 -10.02 4.01 -6.25
N GLY A 147 -10.49 2.89 -6.79
CA GLY A 147 -11.40 1.96 -6.14
C GLY A 147 -12.62 1.64 -6.97
N ASP A 148 -13.64 1.08 -6.32
CA ASP A 148 -14.98 0.91 -6.90
C ASP A 148 -15.75 2.24 -6.77
N LEU A 149 -15.55 3.10 -7.78
CA LEU A 149 -16.18 4.41 -7.84
C LEU A 149 -17.65 4.32 -8.32
N ASN A 150 -18.09 3.17 -8.76
CA ASN A 150 -19.47 2.84 -9.12
C ASN A 150 -20.11 3.70 -10.23
N PHE A 151 -19.34 4.49 -10.98
CA PHE A 151 -19.87 5.22 -12.11
C PHE A 151 -20.34 4.28 -13.23
N ARG A 152 -21.42 4.65 -13.91
CA ARG A 152 -22.12 3.82 -14.88
C ARG A 152 -22.12 4.47 -16.26
N ILE A 153 -22.58 3.73 -17.28
CA ILE A 153 -22.80 4.25 -18.62
C ILE A 153 -24.25 4.70 -18.74
N ALA A 154 -24.45 6.00 -18.92
CA ALA A 154 -25.77 6.63 -19.07
C ALA A 154 -26.38 6.37 -20.46
N ASP A 155 -27.65 6.67 -20.60
CA ASP A 155 -28.47 6.78 -21.83
C ASP A 155 -28.52 5.53 -22.74
N TYR A 156 -27.42 4.84 -22.95
CA TYR A 156 -27.37 3.69 -23.86
C TYR A 156 -28.06 2.44 -23.28
N GLY A 157 -28.80 1.74 -24.15
CA GLY A 157 -29.39 0.45 -23.84
C GLY A 157 -28.33 -0.66 -23.67
N ILE A 158 -28.67 -1.71 -22.91
CA ILE A 158 -27.75 -2.83 -22.62
C ILE A 158 -27.23 -3.54 -23.87
N HIS A 159 -28.05 -3.64 -24.91
CA HIS A 159 -27.66 -4.31 -26.17
C HIS A 159 -26.60 -3.51 -26.91
N PHE A 160 -26.79 -2.20 -27.04
CA PHE A 160 -25.81 -1.32 -27.66
C PHE A 160 -24.46 -1.35 -26.92
N VAL A 161 -24.50 -1.29 -25.57
CA VAL A 161 -23.29 -1.36 -24.74
C VAL A 161 -22.56 -2.69 -24.94
N ARG A 162 -23.27 -3.81 -24.88
CA ARG A 162 -22.69 -5.15 -25.08
C ARG A 162 -22.13 -5.34 -26.49
N GLU A 163 -22.82 -4.88 -27.51
CA GLU A 163 -22.34 -4.92 -28.89
C GLU A 163 -21.08 -4.07 -29.08
N SER A 164 -21.06 -2.86 -28.53
CA SER A 164 -19.89 -1.98 -28.58
C SER A 164 -18.67 -2.62 -27.92
N ILE A 165 -18.85 -3.29 -26.78
CA ILE A 165 -17.80 -4.03 -26.08
C ILE A 165 -17.32 -5.22 -26.91
N SER A 166 -18.24 -6.02 -27.47
CA SER A 166 -17.88 -7.19 -28.29
C SER A 166 -17.07 -6.81 -29.54
N ASN A 167 -17.29 -5.63 -30.07
CA ASN A 167 -16.55 -5.07 -31.20
C ASN A 167 -15.37 -4.18 -30.80
N SER A 168 -14.99 -4.15 -29.52
CA SER A 168 -13.92 -3.30 -28.97
C SER A 168 -14.07 -1.80 -29.28
N ARG A 169 -15.32 -1.33 -29.44
CA ARG A 169 -15.64 0.09 -29.72
C ARG A 169 -15.86 0.85 -28.41
N TYR A 170 -14.89 0.82 -27.50
CA TYR A 170 -15.02 1.43 -26.16
C TYR A 170 -15.19 2.96 -26.21
N ASN A 171 -14.57 3.62 -27.19
CA ASN A 171 -14.68 5.07 -27.40
C ASN A 171 -16.13 5.56 -27.61
N LEU A 172 -17.01 4.75 -28.16
CA LEU A 172 -18.43 5.08 -28.30
C LEU A 172 -19.14 5.22 -26.95
N LEU A 173 -18.61 4.55 -25.93
CA LEU A 173 -19.19 4.51 -24.58
C LEU A 173 -18.64 5.60 -23.67
N TRP A 174 -17.45 6.17 -23.98
CA TRP A 174 -16.75 7.10 -23.09
C TRP A 174 -17.52 8.37 -22.82
N GLU A 175 -18.23 8.91 -23.81
CA GLU A 175 -19.01 10.14 -23.65
C GLU A 175 -20.20 9.99 -22.71
N LYS A 176 -20.67 8.76 -22.52
CA LYS A 176 -21.79 8.42 -21.63
C LYS A 176 -21.34 7.74 -20.34
N ASP A 177 -20.04 7.60 -20.14
CA ASP A 177 -19.48 7.24 -18.84
C ASP A 177 -19.68 8.39 -17.84
N GLN A 178 -20.37 8.11 -16.74
CA GLN A 178 -20.79 9.13 -15.78
C GLN A 178 -19.61 9.89 -15.15
N LEU A 179 -18.46 9.22 -14.94
CA LEU A 179 -17.27 9.89 -14.41
C LEU A 179 -16.64 10.81 -15.47
N ASN A 180 -16.56 10.39 -16.72
CA ASN A 180 -16.09 11.24 -17.81
C ASN A 180 -17.00 12.46 -18.01
N MET A 181 -18.31 12.28 -17.88
CA MET A 181 -19.29 13.38 -17.91
C MET A 181 -19.07 14.35 -16.74
N ALA A 182 -18.90 13.83 -15.52
CA ALA A 182 -18.67 14.63 -14.32
C ALA A 182 -17.36 15.40 -14.40
N LYS A 183 -16.28 14.81 -14.91
CA LYS A 183 -14.98 15.49 -15.10
C LYS A 183 -15.06 16.71 -16.03
N LYS A 184 -15.99 16.72 -16.99
CA LYS A 184 -16.19 17.87 -17.88
C LYS A 184 -16.97 19.01 -17.20
N LYS A 185 -17.80 18.69 -16.21
CA LYS A 185 -18.73 19.62 -15.58
C LYS A 185 -18.24 20.15 -14.23
N GLU A 186 -17.67 19.27 -13.39
CA GLU A 186 -17.31 19.57 -12.00
C GLU A 186 -15.87 20.09 -11.91
N ALA A 187 -15.68 21.30 -11.43
CA ALA A 187 -14.38 21.97 -11.36
C ALA A 187 -13.35 21.17 -10.52
N PHE A 188 -13.77 20.58 -9.39
CA PHE A 188 -12.90 19.81 -8.51
C PHE A 188 -12.38 18.51 -9.13
N LEU A 189 -13.03 18.00 -10.18
CA LEU A 189 -12.60 16.80 -10.92
C LEU A 189 -11.69 17.11 -12.11
N GLN A 190 -11.64 18.36 -12.58
CA GLN A 190 -10.92 18.72 -13.81
C GLN A 190 -9.41 18.53 -13.72
N GLU A 191 -8.85 18.63 -12.51
CA GLU A 191 -7.42 18.41 -12.28
C GLU A 191 -7.04 16.93 -12.21
N PHE A 192 -8.02 16.03 -12.07
CA PHE A 192 -7.75 14.58 -12.06
C PHE A 192 -7.58 14.06 -13.49
N ILE A 193 -6.49 13.31 -13.66
CA ILE A 193 -6.14 12.64 -14.90
C ILE A 193 -6.49 11.17 -14.78
N GLU A 194 -6.96 10.57 -15.84
CA GLU A 194 -7.16 9.14 -15.97
C GLU A 194 -6.64 8.67 -17.32
N GLY A 195 -6.09 7.46 -17.36
CA GLY A 195 -5.70 6.84 -18.61
C GLY A 195 -6.90 6.48 -19.49
N PRO A 196 -6.69 6.26 -20.78
CA PRO A 196 -7.78 5.86 -21.67
C PRO A 196 -8.34 4.49 -21.26
N LEU A 197 -9.68 4.38 -21.24
CA LEU A 197 -10.39 3.15 -20.95
C LEU A 197 -10.37 2.21 -22.18
N GLN A 198 -9.22 1.62 -22.46
CA GLN A 198 -8.99 0.72 -23.60
C GLN A 198 -9.13 -0.76 -23.24
N PHE A 199 -9.82 -1.06 -22.16
CA PHE A 199 -10.14 -2.40 -21.70
C PHE A 199 -11.64 -2.57 -21.50
N LYS A 200 -12.09 -3.81 -21.43
CA LYS A 200 -13.51 -4.12 -21.20
C LYS A 200 -13.99 -3.54 -19.87
N PRO A 201 -15.22 -2.99 -19.80
CA PRO A 201 -15.86 -2.65 -18.53
C PRO A 201 -15.73 -3.79 -17.51
N THR A 202 -15.41 -3.45 -16.26
CA THR A 202 -14.99 -4.40 -15.21
C THR A 202 -16.15 -5.01 -14.43
N TYR A 203 -17.35 -4.54 -14.66
CA TYR A 203 -18.57 -4.90 -13.95
C TYR A 203 -19.74 -5.05 -14.92
N LYS A 204 -20.74 -5.92 -14.75
CA LYS A 204 -20.87 -7.02 -13.80
C LYS A 204 -20.71 -8.33 -14.55
N PHE A 205 -19.88 -9.22 -14.04
CA PHE A 205 -19.66 -10.54 -14.60
C PHE A 205 -20.40 -11.63 -13.80
N ASP A 206 -20.71 -12.74 -14.45
CA ASP A 206 -21.05 -13.97 -13.75
C ASP A 206 -19.79 -14.51 -13.04
N LEU A 207 -19.95 -15.05 -11.83
CA LEU A 207 -18.82 -15.60 -11.07
C LEU A 207 -18.13 -16.73 -11.83
N HIS A 208 -16.81 -16.79 -11.71
CA HIS A 208 -15.95 -17.77 -12.39
C HIS A 208 -16.06 -17.74 -13.93
N SER A 209 -16.38 -16.56 -14.47
CA SER A 209 -16.63 -16.37 -15.89
C SER A 209 -16.09 -15.00 -16.37
N ASP A 210 -15.92 -14.86 -17.68
CA ASP A 210 -15.69 -13.61 -18.37
C ASP A 210 -16.93 -13.12 -19.15
N VAL A 211 -18.09 -13.71 -18.84
CA VAL A 211 -19.38 -13.37 -19.43
C VAL A 211 -20.10 -12.35 -18.53
N TYR A 212 -20.59 -11.28 -19.14
CA TYR A 212 -21.40 -10.29 -18.44
C TYR A 212 -22.74 -10.85 -17.98
N ASP A 213 -23.20 -10.37 -16.83
CA ASP A 213 -24.38 -10.77 -16.08
C ASP A 213 -25.50 -11.38 -16.95
N THR A 214 -25.69 -12.71 -16.84
CA THR A 214 -26.71 -13.46 -17.56
C THR A 214 -27.96 -13.66 -16.73
N ARG A 215 -27.90 -13.50 -15.40
CA ARG A 215 -28.93 -13.99 -14.46
C ARG A 215 -29.94 -12.92 -14.10
N GLY A 216 -29.57 -11.65 -14.08
CA GLY A 216 -30.36 -10.64 -13.42
C GLY A 216 -30.40 -10.86 -11.90
N GLN A 217 -30.83 -9.90 -11.11
CA GLN A 217 -31.10 -10.14 -9.68
C GLN A 217 -32.43 -10.86 -9.55
N LYS A 218 -32.42 -12.16 -9.19
CA LYS A 218 -33.58 -12.86 -8.68
C LYS A 218 -33.81 -12.40 -7.24
N THR A 219 -34.69 -11.44 -7.04
CA THR A 219 -35.22 -11.14 -5.72
C THR A 219 -36.21 -12.21 -5.29
N LEU A 220 -36.30 -12.50 -3.98
CA LEU A 220 -37.17 -13.50 -3.35
C LEU A 220 -38.70 -13.29 -3.68
N PHE A 221 -39.04 -12.16 -4.23
CA PHE A 221 -40.40 -11.75 -4.58
C PHE A 221 -40.47 -11.46 -6.08
N TRP A 222 -40.86 -12.43 -6.88
CA TRP A 222 -41.50 -12.41 -8.22
C TRP A 222 -41.07 -11.35 -9.26
N PHE A 223 -40.08 -10.50 -9.03
CA PHE A 223 -39.57 -9.56 -10.03
C PHE A 223 -38.27 -10.11 -10.65
N ASN A 224 -38.34 -10.38 -11.96
CA ASN A 224 -37.17 -10.61 -12.78
C ASN A 224 -36.30 -9.34 -12.74
N GLY A 225 -35.30 -9.34 -11.89
CA GLY A 225 -34.30 -8.25 -11.83
C GLY A 225 -33.71 -8.06 -13.23
N LYS A 226 -33.64 -6.81 -13.69
CA LYS A 226 -33.00 -6.49 -14.96
C LYS A 226 -31.52 -6.87 -14.89
N LYS A 227 -31.00 -7.51 -15.95
CA LYS A 227 -29.58 -7.73 -16.15
C LYS A 227 -28.83 -6.41 -16.01
N ARG A 228 -27.68 -6.43 -15.32
CA ARG A 228 -26.85 -5.23 -15.14
C ARG A 228 -26.16 -4.87 -16.45
N LYS A 229 -26.24 -3.60 -16.80
CA LYS A 229 -25.52 -3.03 -17.92
C LYS A 229 -24.03 -2.98 -17.55
N PRO A 230 -23.11 -3.43 -18.42
CA PRO A 230 -21.69 -3.31 -18.19
C PRO A 230 -21.25 -1.87 -17.91
N ALA A 231 -20.28 -1.68 -17.05
CA ALA A 231 -19.74 -0.34 -16.70
C ALA A 231 -18.29 -0.43 -16.22
N TRP A 232 -17.54 0.66 -16.38
CA TRP A 232 -16.23 0.86 -15.75
C TRP A 232 -16.44 1.42 -14.34
N THR A 233 -16.70 0.55 -13.40
CA THR A 233 -16.92 0.92 -11.99
C THR A 233 -15.61 1.08 -11.22
N ASP A 234 -14.58 0.35 -11.64
CA ASP A 234 -13.28 0.25 -10.99
C ASP A 234 -12.27 1.10 -11.75
N ARG A 235 -11.80 2.17 -11.13
CA ARG A 235 -11.07 3.25 -11.79
C ARG A 235 -9.82 3.65 -11.02
N ILE A 236 -8.84 4.23 -11.74
CA ILE A 236 -7.62 4.81 -11.16
C ILE A 236 -7.36 6.16 -11.81
N LEU A 237 -7.42 7.22 -10.99
CA LEU A 237 -7.12 8.59 -11.38
C LEU A 237 -5.98 9.13 -10.53
N TRP A 238 -5.32 10.15 -11.03
CA TRP A 238 -4.28 10.86 -10.27
C TRP A 238 -4.34 12.35 -10.54
N ARG A 239 -3.76 13.10 -9.61
CA ARG A 239 -3.60 14.55 -9.69
C ARG A 239 -2.18 14.91 -9.26
N VAL A 240 -1.55 15.82 -9.95
CA VAL A 240 -0.28 16.43 -9.57
C VAL A 240 -0.55 17.92 -9.31
N LYS A 241 -0.12 18.40 -8.15
CA LYS A 241 -0.29 19.81 -7.78
C LYS A 241 0.57 20.69 -8.70
N ASN A 242 -0.08 21.59 -9.45
CA ASN A 242 0.62 22.52 -10.32
C ASN A 242 1.29 23.63 -9.48
N LEU A 243 2.59 23.61 -9.35
CA LEU A 243 3.38 24.64 -8.65
C LEU A 243 3.49 25.95 -9.47
N SER A 244 2.98 26.01 -10.70
CA SER A 244 3.18 27.12 -11.66
C SER A 244 2.23 28.32 -11.51
N GLN A 245 1.41 28.42 -10.45
CA GLN A 245 0.49 29.56 -10.28
C GLN A 245 1.00 30.68 -9.33
N HIS A 246 2.22 30.62 -8.86
CA HIS A 246 2.87 31.73 -8.15
C HIS A 246 4.11 32.22 -8.89
N SER A 247 3.96 32.58 -10.16
CA SER A 247 4.92 33.46 -10.81
C SER A 247 4.63 34.89 -10.35
N SER A 248 5.47 35.39 -9.45
CA SER A 248 5.68 36.82 -9.22
C SER A 248 5.84 37.55 -10.55
N GLU A 249 5.27 38.75 -10.64
CA GLU A 249 5.32 39.67 -11.81
C GLU A 249 6.73 40.18 -12.18
N ASP A 250 7.80 39.53 -11.81
CA ASP A 250 9.15 39.85 -12.22
C ASP A 250 9.63 38.84 -13.26
N GLY A 251 9.68 39.31 -14.49
CA GLY A 251 9.95 38.58 -15.72
C GLY A 251 11.40 38.08 -15.83
N ASP A 252 11.72 37.01 -15.15
CA ASP A 252 12.88 36.20 -15.46
C ASP A 252 12.39 34.78 -15.85
N LEU A 253 12.41 34.50 -17.15
CA LEU A 253 12.06 33.22 -17.76
C LEU A 253 13.16 32.19 -17.44
N SER A 254 13.30 31.79 -16.19
CA SER A 254 13.90 30.50 -15.91
C SER A 254 12.81 29.45 -16.13
N GLU A 255 12.98 28.57 -17.09
CA GLU A 255 12.18 27.35 -17.22
C GLU A 255 12.17 26.66 -15.86
N GLY A 256 11.06 26.78 -15.12
CA GLY A 256 10.91 26.19 -13.81
C GLY A 256 11.06 24.68 -13.96
N GLU A 257 12.19 24.15 -13.50
CA GLU A 257 12.49 22.72 -13.54
C GLU A 257 11.36 21.98 -12.84
N GLN A 258 10.59 21.20 -13.59
CA GLN A 258 9.45 20.44 -13.08
C GLN A 258 9.97 19.41 -12.07
N THR A 259 9.73 19.63 -10.78
CA THR A 259 10.27 18.81 -9.69
C THR A 259 9.57 17.47 -9.53
N ILE A 260 8.35 17.34 -10.09
CA ILE A 260 7.49 16.16 -10.00
C ILE A 260 6.83 15.90 -11.35
N SER A 261 6.92 14.67 -11.82
CA SER A 261 6.09 14.19 -12.93
C SER A 261 5.59 12.77 -12.69
N VAL A 262 4.36 12.51 -13.14
CA VAL A 262 3.71 11.20 -13.07
C VAL A 262 3.36 10.78 -14.49
N THR A 263 3.88 9.63 -14.92
CA THR A 263 3.63 9.06 -16.24
C THR A 263 2.91 7.73 -16.10
N LEU A 264 1.77 7.58 -16.77
CA LEU A 264 1.07 6.32 -16.87
C LEU A 264 1.75 5.42 -17.91
N ASN A 265 2.24 4.26 -17.48
CA ASN A 265 2.85 3.26 -18.36
C ASN A 265 1.87 2.20 -18.84
N ASN A 266 0.93 1.80 -17.97
CA ASN A 266 -0.08 0.80 -18.29
C ASN A 266 -1.36 1.00 -17.45
N TYR A 267 -2.52 0.77 -18.06
CA TYR A 267 -3.83 0.83 -17.40
C TYR A 267 -4.72 -0.25 -18.00
N ILE A 268 -4.95 -1.34 -17.26
CA ILE A 268 -5.61 -2.54 -17.76
C ILE A 268 -6.52 -3.19 -16.72
N SER A 269 -7.48 -3.98 -17.21
CA SER A 269 -8.25 -4.94 -16.41
C SER A 269 -7.73 -6.36 -16.59
N HIS A 270 -7.90 -7.18 -15.56
CA HIS A 270 -7.42 -8.57 -15.54
C HIS A 270 -8.60 -9.54 -15.68
N MET A 271 -8.94 -9.88 -16.90
CA MET A 271 -10.14 -10.67 -17.24
C MET A 271 -10.08 -12.13 -16.76
N SER A 272 -8.89 -12.69 -16.53
CA SER A 272 -8.68 -14.07 -16.06
C SER A 272 -9.14 -14.32 -14.62
N TYR A 273 -9.33 -13.27 -13.82
CA TYR A 273 -9.82 -13.41 -12.44
C TYR A 273 -11.35 -13.51 -12.41
N GLY A 274 -11.87 -14.58 -11.83
CA GLY A 274 -13.30 -14.89 -11.82
C GLY A 274 -13.95 -15.04 -10.45
N ILE A 275 -13.20 -14.78 -9.36
CA ILE A 275 -13.71 -14.94 -7.98
C ILE A 275 -14.74 -13.87 -7.57
N SER A 276 -14.79 -12.76 -8.30
CA SER A 276 -15.70 -11.64 -8.08
C SER A 276 -16.51 -11.35 -9.34
N ASP A 277 -17.62 -10.67 -9.19
CA ASP A 277 -18.40 -10.07 -10.29
C ASP A 277 -17.77 -8.77 -10.85
N HIS A 278 -16.68 -8.31 -10.22
CA HIS A 278 -15.76 -7.29 -10.74
C HIS A 278 -14.44 -7.93 -11.21
N LYS A 279 -13.80 -7.32 -12.21
CA LYS A 279 -12.44 -7.66 -12.63
C LYS A 279 -11.45 -6.69 -12.01
N PRO A 280 -10.28 -7.18 -11.52
CA PRO A 280 -9.23 -6.30 -11.01
C PRO A 280 -8.73 -5.34 -12.08
N VAL A 281 -8.40 -4.11 -11.66
CA VAL A 281 -7.80 -3.08 -12.50
C VAL A 281 -6.44 -2.70 -11.92
N THR A 282 -5.44 -2.56 -12.79
CA THR A 282 -4.12 -2.09 -12.40
C THR A 282 -3.68 -0.91 -13.24
N GLY A 283 -3.04 0.06 -12.58
CA GLY A 283 -2.28 1.14 -13.20
C GLY A 283 -0.81 1.01 -12.84
N THR A 284 0.07 1.10 -13.82
CA THR A 284 1.52 1.16 -13.62
C THR A 284 2.01 2.54 -13.96
N PHE A 285 2.68 3.19 -13.01
CA PHE A 285 3.12 4.57 -13.12
C PHE A 285 4.63 4.69 -12.95
N GLY A 286 5.23 5.61 -13.70
CA GLY A 286 6.56 6.14 -13.43
C GLY A 286 6.43 7.46 -12.69
N LEU A 287 7.06 7.54 -11.50
CA LEU A 287 7.19 8.78 -10.76
C LEU A 287 8.61 9.31 -10.93
N GLN A 288 8.74 10.51 -11.45
CA GLN A 288 9.99 11.27 -11.46
C GLN A 288 9.83 12.38 -10.44
N ILE A 289 10.62 12.27 -9.38
CA ILE A 289 10.65 13.27 -8.30
C ILE A 289 12.10 13.70 -8.08
N LYS A 290 12.33 15.01 -7.88
CA LYS A 290 13.63 15.51 -7.44
C LYS A 290 13.68 15.36 -5.92
N PRO A 291 14.54 14.50 -5.36
CA PRO A 291 14.63 14.32 -3.92
C PRO A 291 14.98 15.63 -3.23
N LEU A 292 14.24 16.02 -2.19
CA LEU A 292 14.58 17.17 -1.34
C LEU A 292 15.67 16.80 -0.32
N PHE A 293 15.85 15.50 -0.07
CA PHE A 293 16.95 14.95 0.70
C PHE A 293 17.32 13.56 0.16
N SER A 294 18.62 13.24 0.22
CA SER A 294 19.19 11.99 -0.31
C SER A 294 19.92 11.17 0.76
N THR A 295 20.02 11.67 1.99
CA THR A 295 20.65 10.99 3.12
C THR A 295 19.61 10.62 4.17
N PRO A 296 19.71 9.43 4.79
CA PRO A 296 18.87 9.06 5.92
C PRO A 296 19.07 10.05 7.09
N LEU A 297 18.04 10.24 7.91
CA LEU A 297 18.11 11.07 9.10
C LEU A 297 18.94 10.44 10.21
N VAL A 298 19.00 9.12 10.24
CA VAL A 298 19.74 8.33 11.22
C VAL A 298 20.61 7.32 10.50
N THR A 299 21.87 7.26 10.90
CA THR A 299 22.83 6.25 10.46
C THR A 299 23.10 5.29 11.60
N LEU A 300 22.99 3.98 11.34
CA LEU A 300 23.11 2.91 12.32
C LEU A 300 24.26 1.99 11.97
N ASN A 301 25.04 1.59 12.98
CA ASN A 301 26.10 0.63 12.84
C ASN A 301 26.05 -0.40 13.96
N PRO A 302 25.96 -1.72 13.64
CA PRO A 302 26.20 -2.76 14.61
C PRO A 302 27.70 -2.78 14.97
N GLU A 303 28.03 -2.75 16.26
CA GLU A 303 29.40 -2.73 16.71
C GLU A 303 29.92 -4.13 17.05
N GLY A 304 31.11 -4.45 16.56
CA GLY A 304 31.79 -5.71 16.86
C GLY A 304 31.12 -6.97 16.28
N GLU A 305 31.41 -8.09 16.90
CA GLU A 305 30.82 -9.38 16.55
C GLU A 305 29.56 -9.65 17.37
N TRP A 306 28.48 -10.00 16.70
CA TRP A 306 27.20 -10.26 17.34
C TRP A 306 26.95 -11.76 17.53
N ASN A 307 26.69 -12.15 18.78
CA ASN A 307 26.29 -13.49 19.19
C ASN A 307 25.50 -13.42 20.50
N ALA A 308 24.81 -14.50 20.87
CA ALA A 308 23.99 -14.56 22.08
C ALA A 308 24.80 -14.83 23.39
N ALA A 309 26.12 -14.73 23.37
CA ALA A 309 26.98 -14.96 24.54
C ALA A 309 27.31 -13.69 25.32
N GLN A 310 27.06 -12.51 24.74
CA GLN A 310 27.39 -11.22 25.34
C GLN A 310 26.41 -10.15 24.87
N ASP A 311 26.29 -9.10 25.67
CA ASP A 311 25.56 -7.89 25.26
C ASP A 311 26.23 -7.27 24.03
N VAL A 312 25.42 -6.69 23.14
CA VAL A 312 25.88 -6.14 21.88
C VAL A 312 25.60 -4.64 21.83
N LEU A 313 26.45 -3.92 21.10
CA LEU A 313 26.39 -2.47 20.98
C LEU A 313 25.91 -2.05 19.61
N ILE A 314 25.11 -0.97 19.61
CA ILE A 314 24.67 -0.27 18.44
C ILE A 314 25.16 1.16 18.56
N SER A 315 25.90 1.64 17.56
CA SER A 315 26.23 3.05 17.43
C SER A 315 25.29 3.69 16.40
N TYR A 316 24.79 4.87 16.70
CA TYR A 316 24.02 5.63 15.74
C TYR A 316 24.35 7.12 15.81
N SER A 317 24.15 7.80 14.69
CA SER A 317 24.25 9.26 14.59
C SER A 317 23.00 9.81 13.90
N THR A 318 22.63 11.03 14.28
CA THR A 318 21.48 11.72 13.68
C THR A 318 21.97 12.98 12.96
N VAL A 319 21.19 13.44 11.98
CA VAL A 319 21.40 14.78 11.40
C VAL A 319 21.17 15.86 12.46
N SER A 320 21.76 17.04 12.25
CA SER A 320 21.49 18.21 13.09
C SER A 320 19.97 18.50 13.11
N GLU A 321 19.45 18.87 14.28
CA GLU A 321 18.03 19.18 14.47
C GLU A 321 17.06 17.98 14.28
N PHE A 322 17.57 16.74 14.41
CA PHE A 322 16.70 15.58 14.38
C PHE A 322 15.68 15.62 15.54
N PRO A 323 14.36 15.53 15.25
CA PRO A 323 13.31 15.62 16.27
C PRO A 323 13.18 14.32 17.06
N SER A 324 14.17 13.98 17.89
CA SER A 324 14.16 12.77 18.70
C SER A 324 13.06 12.78 19.75
N SER A 325 12.52 11.62 20.08
CA SER A 325 11.51 11.40 21.11
C SER A 325 11.99 10.37 22.12
N THR A 326 11.45 10.41 23.34
CA THR A 326 11.63 9.35 24.35
C THR A 326 10.98 8.02 23.93
N TRP A 327 10.12 8.05 22.91
CA TRP A 327 9.44 6.89 22.34
C TRP A 327 10.10 6.37 21.06
N ASP A 328 11.31 6.87 20.75
CA ASP A 328 12.11 6.32 19.65
C ASP A 328 12.78 5.01 20.10
N TRP A 329 12.89 4.06 19.17
CA TRP A 329 13.50 2.77 19.44
C TRP A 329 14.27 2.23 18.23
N ILE A 330 15.23 1.35 18.50
CA ILE A 330 16.01 0.64 17.48
C ILE A 330 15.63 -0.83 17.54
N GLY A 331 15.06 -1.36 16.45
CA GLY A 331 14.68 -2.75 16.31
C GLY A 331 15.74 -3.57 15.58
N LEU A 332 15.89 -4.84 16.02
CA LEU A 332 16.63 -5.88 15.32
C LEU A 332 15.64 -6.67 14.45
N TYR A 333 15.90 -6.73 13.15
CA TYR A 333 15.03 -7.41 12.19
C TYR A 333 15.79 -8.47 11.41
N GLN A 334 15.12 -9.54 11.06
CA GLN A 334 15.58 -10.39 9.97
C GLN A 334 15.52 -9.61 8.65
N VAL A 335 16.43 -9.90 7.71
CA VAL A 335 16.45 -9.19 6.40
C VAL A 335 15.18 -9.38 5.58
N THR A 336 14.38 -10.40 5.90
CA THR A 336 13.08 -10.71 5.27
C THR A 336 11.89 -10.22 6.08
N PHE A 337 12.06 -9.25 6.98
CA PHE A 337 10.95 -8.71 7.77
C PHE A 337 9.82 -8.16 6.89
N ARG A 338 8.58 -8.21 7.38
CA ARG A 338 7.36 -7.97 6.60
C ARG A 338 6.72 -6.62 6.87
N HIS A 339 6.94 -6.07 8.08
CA HIS A 339 6.40 -4.76 8.50
C HIS A 339 7.18 -4.23 9.73
N VAL A 340 6.93 -3.00 10.12
CA VAL A 340 7.68 -2.30 11.18
C VAL A 340 7.63 -3.01 12.54
N ASN A 341 6.57 -3.76 12.84
CA ASN A 341 6.44 -4.50 14.10
C ASN A 341 6.99 -5.95 14.04
N ASP A 342 7.62 -6.33 12.94
CA ASP A 342 8.19 -7.68 12.72
C ASP A 342 9.63 -7.78 13.26
N TYR A 343 9.96 -6.99 14.27
CA TYR A 343 11.26 -7.04 14.95
C TYR A 343 11.40 -8.31 15.81
N VAL A 344 12.64 -8.75 15.97
CA VAL A 344 12.99 -9.87 16.87
C VAL A 344 13.11 -9.35 18.30
N THR A 345 13.79 -8.23 18.48
CA THR A 345 13.92 -7.47 19.73
C THR A 345 14.14 -6.00 19.41
N TYR A 346 14.11 -5.16 20.42
CA TYR A 346 14.35 -3.71 20.28
C TYR A 346 14.95 -3.11 21.55
N ALA A 347 15.60 -1.97 21.40
CA ALA A 347 16.11 -1.16 22.50
C ALA A 347 15.46 0.23 22.44
N TRP A 348 15.04 0.75 23.60
CA TRP A 348 14.60 2.13 23.72
C TRP A 348 15.81 3.07 23.67
N VAL A 349 15.77 4.02 22.75
CA VAL A 349 16.93 4.91 22.51
C VAL A 349 17.33 5.71 23.75
N LYS A 350 16.38 6.14 24.57
CA LYS A 350 16.67 6.92 25.78
C LYS A 350 16.97 6.07 27.01
N ASP A 351 16.31 4.94 27.17
CA ASP A 351 16.42 4.13 28.37
C ASP A 351 17.66 3.20 28.32
N ASP A 352 18.03 2.75 27.12
CA ASP A 352 19.14 1.82 26.89
C ASP A 352 20.43 2.52 26.43
N GLU A 353 20.50 3.84 26.53
CA GLU A 353 21.67 4.64 26.18
C GLU A 353 22.82 4.37 27.17
N ILE A 354 23.98 4.00 26.63
CA ILE A 354 25.19 3.76 27.43
C ILE A 354 26.07 5.01 27.45
N SER A 355 26.28 5.60 26.27
CA SER A 355 27.13 6.78 26.10
C SER A 355 26.62 7.64 24.95
N SER A 356 26.81 8.93 25.10
CA SER A 356 26.53 9.89 24.05
C SER A 356 27.71 10.85 23.93
N SER A 357 28.16 11.09 22.70
CA SER A 357 29.11 12.15 22.35
C SER A 357 28.41 13.14 21.41
N GLU A 358 29.13 14.22 21.03
CA GLU A 358 28.52 15.20 20.10
C GLU A 358 28.05 14.60 18.78
N ASP A 359 28.70 13.52 18.31
CA ASP A 359 28.44 12.94 16.99
C ASP A 359 27.81 11.51 17.00
N VAL A 360 28.02 10.76 18.09
CA VAL A 360 27.63 9.33 18.13
C VAL A 360 27.01 8.96 19.47
N THR A 361 25.87 8.29 19.42
CA THR A 361 25.21 7.69 20.59
C THR A 361 25.30 6.18 20.53
N GLN A 362 25.49 5.53 21.68
CA GLN A 362 25.54 4.09 21.79
C GLN A 362 24.42 3.56 22.69
N VAL A 363 23.74 2.53 22.21
CA VAL A 363 22.76 1.75 22.97
C VAL A 363 23.15 0.29 22.94
N TYR A 364 22.63 -0.50 23.89
CA TYR A 364 22.91 -1.94 23.95
C TYR A 364 21.64 -2.77 23.79
N ILE A 365 21.82 -4.04 23.39
CA ILE A 365 20.82 -5.10 23.47
C ILE A 365 21.43 -6.21 24.31
N SER A 366 20.68 -6.71 25.29
CA SER A 366 21.13 -7.77 26.20
C SER A 366 21.35 -9.10 25.48
N ALA A 367 22.32 -9.87 25.93
CA ALA A 367 22.69 -11.17 25.34
C ALA A 367 21.52 -12.16 25.24
N ASP A 368 20.62 -12.15 26.21
CA ASP A 368 19.45 -13.04 26.26
C ASP A 368 18.36 -12.70 25.23
N GLU A 369 18.40 -11.51 24.63
CA GLU A 369 17.51 -11.06 23.58
C GLU A 369 18.06 -11.36 22.16
N ILE A 370 19.33 -11.75 22.05
CA ILE A 370 19.97 -12.03 20.76
C ILE A 370 19.61 -13.44 20.28
N PRO A 371 19.21 -13.62 19.00
CA PRO A 371 18.83 -14.91 18.44
C PRO A 371 19.97 -15.95 18.53
N HIS A 372 19.74 -17.04 19.24
CA HIS A 372 20.73 -18.14 19.41
C HIS A 372 21.06 -18.88 18.11
N ALA A 373 20.09 -18.94 17.16
CA ALA A 373 20.29 -19.59 15.87
C ALA A 373 21.23 -18.81 14.94
N GLY A 374 21.45 -17.52 15.23
CA GLY A 374 22.18 -16.65 14.33
C GLY A 374 21.41 -16.35 13.05
N GLY A 375 22.10 -15.84 12.04
CA GLY A 375 21.53 -15.51 10.74
C GLY A 375 21.84 -14.08 10.30
N GLU A 376 21.19 -13.66 9.22
CA GLU A 376 21.37 -12.33 8.63
C GLU A 376 20.28 -11.36 9.12
N PHE A 377 20.71 -10.24 9.69
CA PHE A 377 19.85 -9.26 10.33
C PHE A 377 20.19 -7.84 9.88
N LEU A 378 19.32 -6.89 10.20
CA LEU A 378 19.56 -5.47 10.08
C LEU A 378 18.92 -4.72 11.24
N LEU A 379 19.36 -3.49 11.44
CA LEU A 379 18.82 -2.56 12.45
C LEU A 379 17.98 -1.49 11.78
N CYS A 380 16.86 -1.14 12.40
CA CYS A 380 16.04 -0.01 11.99
C CYS A 380 15.80 0.93 13.18
N TYR A 381 16.02 2.22 12.99
CA TYR A 381 15.65 3.26 13.93
C TYR A 381 14.23 3.74 13.63
N TYR A 382 13.31 3.54 14.55
CA TYR A 382 11.94 4.06 14.44
C TYR A 382 11.80 5.39 15.16
N SER A 383 11.33 6.41 14.43
CA SER A 383 11.01 7.72 14.98
C SER A 383 9.52 7.81 15.30
N HIS A 384 9.23 8.05 16.56
CA HIS A 384 7.85 8.23 17.01
C HIS A 384 7.22 9.51 16.43
N ASN A 385 7.99 10.60 16.38
CA ASN A 385 7.48 11.87 15.85
C ASN A 385 7.15 11.80 14.35
N MET A 386 7.88 10.99 13.59
CA MET A 386 7.66 10.82 12.14
C MET A 386 6.81 9.61 11.78
N GLN A 387 6.43 8.79 12.75
CA GLN A 387 5.68 7.54 12.57
C GLN A 387 6.29 6.65 11.47
N SER A 388 7.63 6.59 11.41
CA SER A 388 8.36 5.89 10.35
C SER A 388 9.78 5.49 10.76
N ILE A 389 10.38 4.61 9.94
CA ILE A 389 11.79 4.23 10.07
C ILE A 389 12.67 5.36 9.51
N ALA A 390 13.44 6.01 10.37
CA ALA A 390 14.30 7.14 10.03
C ALA A 390 15.70 6.74 9.55
N GLY A 391 16.10 5.49 9.78
CA GLY A 391 17.40 4.94 9.34
C GLY A 391 17.41 3.43 9.38
N MET A 392 18.22 2.82 8.54
CA MET A 392 18.46 1.37 8.48
C MET A 392 19.94 1.09 8.35
N SER A 393 20.43 0.06 9.04
CA SER A 393 21.79 -0.43 8.86
C SER A 393 21.92 -1.25 7.57
N GLN A 394 23.15 -1.51 7.16
CA GLN A 394 23.41 -2.61 6.24
C GLN A 394 23.12 -3.95 6.92
N PRO A 395 22.74 -4.99 6.17
CA PRO A 395 22.65 -6.34 6.70
C PRO A 395 23.97 -6.80 7.33
N PHE A 396 23.88 -7.53 8.44
CA PHE A 396 25.02 -8.09 9.15
C PHE A 396 24.71 -9.48 9.70
N GLN A 397 25.76 -10.25 10.04
CA GLN A 397 25.61 -11.61 10.54
C GLN A 397 25.62 -11.66 12.07
N ILE A 398 24.67 -12.39 12.64
CA ILE A 398 24.71 -12.85 14.03
C ILE A 398 25.22 -14.29 14.02
N GLN A 399 26.29 -14.57 14.78
CA GLN A 399 26.87 -15.90 14.86
C GLN A 399 25.98 -16.82 15.70
N PRO A 400 25.74 -18.09 15.28
CA PRO A 400 24.97 -19.02 16.07
C PRO A 400 25.70 -19.33 17.39
N SER A 401 24.93 -19.54 18.46
CA SER A 401 25.51 -20.01 19.73
C SER A 401 26.11 -21.40 19.59
N ARG A 402 27.16 -21.70 20.36
CA ARG A 402 27.82 -23.05 20.34
C ARG A 402 26.81 -24.19 20.46
N ARG A 403 25.80 -24.04 21.30
CA ARG A 403 24.76 -25.04 21.55
C ARG A 403 23.82 -25.23 20.34
N SER A 404 23.58 -24.19 19.57
CA SER A 404 22.79 -24.26 18.33
C SER A 404 23.61 -24.88 17.20
N ALA A 405 24.88 -24.52 17.05
CA ALA A 405 25.78 -25.08 16.07
C ALA A 405 26.00 -26.62 16.30
N GLU A 406 26.11 -27.04 17.54
CA GLU A 406 26.21 -28.46 17.89
C GLU A 406 24.94 -29.24 17.58
N LYS A 407 23.76 -28.66 17.76
CA LYS A 407 22.48 -29.26 17.38
C LYS A 407 22.31 -29.40 15.87
N GLU A 408 22.68 -28.39 15.08
CA GLU A 408 22.64 -28.47 13.63
C GLU A 408 23.57 -29.51 13.07
N LEU A 409 24.83 -29.57 13.56
CA LEU A 409 25.81 -30.62 13.21
C LEU A 409 25.32 -32.02 13.56
N ALA A 410 24.64 -32.18 14.72
CA ALA A 410 24.05 -33.45 15.11
C ALA A 410 22.91 -33.88 14.19
N GLN A 411 22.09 -32.91 13.75
CA GLN A 411 20.95 -33.16 12.86
C GLN A 411 21.37 -33.44 11.42
N GLU A 412 22.41 -32.78 10.92
CA GLU A 412 23.03 -33.10 9.64
C GLU A 412 23.67 -34.49 9.61
N ASN A 413 24.32 -34.90 10.71
CA ASN A 413 24.88 -36.24 10.85
C ASN A 413 23.78 -37.32 10.88
N ILE A 414 22.63 -37.06 11.47
CA ILE A 414 21.50 -38.01 11.49
C ILE A 414 20.88 -38.12 10.08
N ASN A 415 20.70 -37.01 9.38
CA ASN A 415 20.14 -36.98 8.02
C ASN A 415 21.12 -37.50 6.96
N GLY A 416 22.43 -37.49 7.24
CA GLY A 416 23.47 -38.07 6.38
C GLY A 416 23.58 -39.59 6.45
N ILE A 417 22.99 -40.25 7.48
CA ILE A 417 23.05 -41.72 7.69
C ILE A 417 21.88 -42.43 7.01
N GLU A 418 20.78 -41.76 6.68
CA GLU A 418 19.65 -42.35 5.95
C GLU A 418 19.73 -42.13 4.43
N LYS A 419 20.69 -42.78 3.76
CA LYS A 419 20.56 -43.12 2.35
C LYS A 419 20.09 -44.56 2.24
N PRO A 420 18.85 -44.81 1.79
CA PRO A 420 18.42 -46.15 1.51
C PRO A 420 19.23 -46.72 0.34
N HIS A 421 19.81 -47.90 0.55
CA HIS A 421 20.33 -48.70 -0.55
C HIS A 421 19.21 -49.00 -1.53
N SER A 422 19.35 -48.54 -2.77
CA SER A 422 18.51 -48.97 -3.88
C SER A 422 18.73 -50.48 -4.13
N PRO A 423 17.68 -51.33 -4.23
CA PRO A 423 17.83 -52.70 -4.64
C PRO A 423 18.20 -52.72 -6.13
N LYS A 424 19.16 -53.58 -6.45
CA LYS A 424 19.54 -53.89 -7.83
C LYS A 424 18.38 -54.57 -8.55
N PRO A 425 18.20 -54.37 -9.84
CA PRO A 425 17.20 -55.10 -10.60
C PRO A 425 17.64 -56.58 -10.73
N TYR A 426 16.74 -57.48 -10.41
CA TYR A 426 16.83 -58.89 -10.79
C TYR A 426 16.48 -59.00 -12.27
N ASP A 427 17.43 -59.52 -13.05
CA ASP A 427 17.17 -60.09 -14.36
C ASP A 427 16.51 -61.48 -14.21
N GLU A 428 15.69 -61.79 -15.25
CA GLU A 428 15.25 -63.13 -15.65
C GLU A 428 14.00 -63.74 -14.97
N PHE A 429 12.84 -63.76 -15.63
CA PHE A 429 12.29 -64.80 -16.56
C PHE A 429 10.97 -64.29 -17.10
#